data_28d4ef60236f9a6a463d0d2a4c42f9e8
#
_entry.id   28d4ef60236f9a6a463d0d2a4c42f9e8
#
_cell.length_a   1.000
_cell.length_b   1.000
_cell.length_c   1.000
_cell.angle_alpha   90.00
_cell.angle_beta   90.00
_cell.angle_gamma   90.00
#
_symmetry.space_group_name_H-M   'P 1'
#
loop_
_entity.id
_entity.type
_entity.pdbx_description
1 polymer ?
#
loop_
_entity_poly.entity_id
_entity_poly.type
_entity_poly.pdbx_seq_one_letter_code
_entity_poly.pdbx_strand_id
1 'polypeptide(L)'
;MIRRPFNLKQWITDNRDLLKPPVGNKNLYHESGDYVVMIVGGPNARKDYHLNETEELFYQLEGDIVVGVQEDGKAVDIHVKEGEMFLLPANVPHQPRRGENTVGLVIECKRADRNMIDGLQWYCEKCNTLLHEYRFVLNNIETDFLPRFREFYGNPSYRTCTTCGHVMETDPRFV
;
A
#
# COMPACT_ATOMS: atom_id res chain seq x y z
N MET A 1 -11.45 -10.35 26.20
CA MET A 1 -12.92 -10.19 25.97
C MET A 1 -13.21 -10.44 24.49
N ILE A 2 -14.23 -11.24 24.15
CA ILE A 2 -14.60 -11.47 22.74
C ILE A 2 -15.30 -10.21 22.21
N ARG A 3 -14.78 -9.62 21.13
CA ARG A 3 -15.42 -8.51 20.45
C ARG A 3 -16.76 -8.94 19.82
N ARG A 4 -17.74 -8.07 19.88
CA ARG A 4 -19.01 -8.31 19.21
C ARG A 4 -18.91 -7.87 17.75
N PRO A 5 -19.67 -8.52 16.85
CA PRO A 5 -19.78 -8.07 15.47
C PRO A 5 -20.27 -6.62 15.40
N PHE A 6 -19.82 -5.89 14.38
CA PHE A 6 -20.30 -4.56 14.05
C PHE A 6 -20.66 -4.48 12.57
N ASN A 7 -21.47 -3.50 12.21
CA ASN A 7 -21.83 -3.28 10.81
C ASN A 7 -20.72 -2.47 10.12
N LEU A 8 -19.99 -3.11 9.21
CA LEU A 8 -18.86 -2.48 8.50
C LEU A 8 -19.32 -1.27 7.66
N LYS A 9 -20.46 -1.39 6.98
CA LYS A 9 -21.00 -0.30 6.16
C LYS A 9 -21.34 0.93 7.01
N GLN A 10 -21.94 0.72 8.17
CA GLN A 10 -22.22 1.80 9.12
C GLN A 10 -20.91 2.40 9.65
N TRP A 11 -19.92 1.56 10.01
CA TRP A 11 -18.63 2.04 10.46
C TRP A 11 -17.94 2.95 9.43
N ILE A 12 -17.96 2.56 8.14
CA ILE A 12 -17.40 3.36 7.05
C ILE A 12 -18.14 4.72 6.95
N THR A 13 -19.46 4.71 7.05
CA THR A 13 -20.26 5.94 7.00
C THR A 13 -19.89 6.89 8.15
N ASP A 14 -19.81 6.38 9.36
CA ASP A 14 -19.54 7.16 10.58
C ASP A 14 -18.08 7.65 10.65
N ASN A 15 -17.14 6.99 9.94
CA ASN A 15 -15.71 7.28 10.00
C ASN A 15 -15.13 7.74 8.64
N ARG A 16 -15.97 8.24 7.74
CA ARG A 16 -15.58 8.65 6.39
C ARG A 16 -14.40 9.64 6.38
N ASP A 17 -14.36 10.56 7.32
CA ASP A 17 -13.30 11.56 7.39
C ASP A 17 -11.93 10.98 7.78
N LEU A 18 -11.89 9.83 8.45
CA LEU A 18 -10.65 9.11 8.77
C LEU A 18 -10.04 8.38 7.57
N LEU A 19 -10.82 8.24 6.48
CA LEU A 19 -10.42 7.54 5.27
C LEU A 19 -9.89 8.49 4.18
N LYS A 20 -9.68 9.76 4.52
CA LYS A 20 -9.16 10.80 3.62
C LYS A 20 -7.64 10.95 3.78
N PRO A 21 -6.93 11.49 2.77
CA PRO A 21 -5.52 11.85 2.91
C PRO A 21 -5.25 12.74 4.13
N PRO A 22 -4.03 12.72 4.68
CA PRO A 22 -2.81 12.07 4.16
C PRO A 22 -2.70 10.56 4.46
N VAL A 23 -3.45 10.03 5.40
CA VAL A 23 -3.45 8.61 5.78
C VAL A 23 -4.87 8.09 5.71
N GLY A 24 -5.18 7.37 4.62
CA GLY A 24 -6.51 6.83 4.35
C GLY A 24 -6.72 5.39 4.84
N ASN A 25 -5.77 4.77 5.55
CA ASN A 25 -5.89 3.40 6.05
C ASN A 25 -6.16 3.37 7.56
N LYS A 26 -7.11 2.54 7.98
CA LYS A 26 -7.46 2.34 9.38
C LYS A 26 -7.54 0.85 9.71
N ASN A 27 -6.70 0.40 10.64
CA ASN A 27 -6.76 -0.95 11.18
C ASN A 27 -8.00 -1.09 12.09
N LEU A 28 -8.87 -2.04 11.78
CA LEU A 28 -10.10 -2.28 12.53
C LEU A 28 -9.88 -3.13 13.81
N TYR A 29 -8.79 -3.92 13.85
CA TYR A 29 -8.53 -4.90 14.90
C TYR A 29 -7.08 -4.83 15.39
N HIS A 30 -6.74 -3.76 16.13
CA HIS A 30 -5.37 -3.57 16.64
C HIS A 30 -4.86 -4.73 17.50
N GLU A 31 -5.78 -5.41 18.23
CA GLU A 31 -5.43 -6.54 19.10
C GLU A 31 -5.41 -7.91 18.38
N SER A 32 -5.67 -7.95 17.07
CA SER A 32 -5.53 -9.19 16.30
C SER A 32 -4.12 -9.77 16.48
N GLY A 33 -4.01 -11.06 16.72
CA GLY A 33 -2.71 -11.74 16.79
C GLY A 33 -2.12 -11.99 15.41
N ASP A 34 -2.95 -12.41 14.46
CA ASP A 34 -2.47 -12.93 13.16
C ASP A 34 -2.67 -12.00 11.98
N TYR A 35 -3.68 -11.13 12.03
CA TYR A 35 -4.11 -10.36 10.87
C TYR A 35 -4.06 -8.85 11.11
N VAL A 36 -3.74 -8.12 10.04
CA VAL A 36 -4.07 -6.70 9.89
C VAL A 36 -5.31 -6.62 9.01
N VAL A 37 -6.38 -6.02 9.53
CA VAL A 37 -7.66 -5.86 8.81
C VAL A 37 -7.92 -4.38 8.66
N MET A 38 -7.74 -3.85 7.46
CA MET A 38 -7.78 -2.41 7.21
C MET A 38 -8.95 -2.02 6.32
N ILE A 39 -9.56 -0.88 6.63
CA ILE A 39 -10.31 -0.09 5.65
C ILE A 39 -9.37 0.96 5.07
N VAL A 40 -9.31 1.01 3.76
CA VAL A 40 -8.43 1.92 3.02
C VAL A 40 -9.26 2.78 2.09
N GLY A 41 -9.20 4.10 2.29
CA GLY A 41 -9.85 5.09 1.44
C GLY A 41 -8.89 5.72 0.43
N GLY A 42 -9.48 6.30 -0.60
CA GLY A 42 -8.79 7.14 -1.58
C GLY A 42 -9.16 8.62 -1.42
N PRO A 43 -8.45 9.53 -2.15
CA PRO A 43 -7.40 9.20 -3.12
C PRO A 43 -6.03 8.91 -2.48
N ASN A 44 -5.22 8.14 -3.19
CA ASN A 44 -3.79 8.07 -2.92
C ASN A 44 -2.98 8.31 -4.21
N ALA A 45 -1.76 8.82 -4.07
CA ALA A 45 -0.87 9.11 -5.18
C ALA A 45 0.55 8.57 -4.92
N ARG A 46 0.65 7.46 -4.22
CA ARG A 46 1.94 6.81 -3.94
C ARG A 46 2.56 6.26 -5.21
N LYS A 47 3.90 6.38 -5.31
CA LYS A 47 4.69 5.85 -6.44
C LYS A 47 5.51 4.62 -6.04
N ASP A 48 5.54 4.28 -4.76
CA ASP A 48 6.20 3.10 -4.22
C ASP A 48 5.38 1.84 -4.44
N TYR A 49 6.07 0.73 -4.56
CA TYR A 49 5.54 -0.62 -4.49
C TYR A 49 5.86 -1.21 -3.12
N HIS A 50 4.84 -1.68 -2.43
CA HIS A 50 5.01 -2.47 -1.21
C HIS A 50 5.35 -3.90 -1.60
N LEU A 51 6.24 -4.53 -0.86
CA LEU A 51 6.61 -5.93 -1.02
C LEU A 51 6.52 -6.60 0.35
N ASN A 52 5.73 -7.66 0.45
CA ASN A 52 5.58 -8.45 1.65
C ASN A 52 5.69 -9.95 1.38
N GLU A 53 6.03 -10.72 2.41
CA GLU A 53 6.25 -12.17 2.31
C GLU A 53 4.97 -12.99 2.55
N THR A 54 3.81 -12.35 2.60
CA THR A 54 2.50 -13.00 2.81
C THR A 54 1.54 -12.60 1.69
N GLU A 55 0.48 -13.37 1.52
CA GLU A 55 -0.64 -12.98 0.66
C GLU A 55 -1.36 -11.77 1.23
N GLU A 56 -1.97 -10.97 0.35
CA GLU A 56 -2.77 -9.81 0.70
C GLU A 56 -4.12 -9.86 -0.03
N LEU A 57 -5.21 -9.86 0.72
CA LEU A 57 -6.56 -9.89 0.15
C LEU A 57 -7.13 -8.48 0.01
N PHE A 58 -7.51 -8.12 -1.19
CA PHE A 58 -8.25 -6.91 -1.51
C PHE A 58 -9.72 -7.25 -1.74
N TYR A 59 -10.63 -6.51 -1.13
CA TYR A 59 -12.04 -6.51 -1.45
C TYR A 59 -12.50 -5.07 -1.66
N GLN A 60 -12.90 -4.73 -2.87
CA GLN A 60 -13.28 -3.37 -3.21
C GLN A 60 -14.74 -3.11 -2.86
N LEU A 61 -14.99 -2.21 -1.90
CA LEU A 61 -16.30 -1.93 -1.33
C LEU A 61 -17.02 -0.78 -2.05
N GLU A 62 -16.28 0.26 -2.43
CA GLU A 62 -16.84 1.45 -3.10
C GLU A 62 -15.85 1.96 -4.14
N GLY A 63 -16.31 2.14 -5.38
CA GLY A 63 -15.54 2.57 -6.54
C GLY A 63 -14.45 1.58 -6.97
N ASP A 64 -13.86 1.82 -8.11
CA ASP A 64 -12.83 0.94 -8.71
C ASP A 64 -11.41 1.39 -8.32
N ILE A 65 -10.49 0.43 -8.25
CA ILE A 65 -9.07 0.71 -8.05
C ILE A 65 -8.21 -0.01 -9.08
N VAL A 66 -6.94 0.41 -9.16
CA VAL A 66 -5.92 -0.31 -9.89
C VAL A 66 -4.83 -0.75 -8.93
N VAL A 67 -4.50 -2.03 -8.93
CA VAL A 67 -3.32 -2.55 -8.23
C VAL A 67 -2.24 -2.76 -9.27
N GLY A 68 -1.27 -1.84 -9.33
CA GLY A 68 -0.08 -2.01 -10.15
C GLY A 68 0.81 -3.09 -9.51
N VAL A 69 1.29 -4.04 -10.28
CA VAL A 69 2.21 -5.09 -9.81
C VAL A 69 3.47 -5.13 -10.66
N GLN A 70 4.55 -5.67 -10.11
CA GLN A 70 5.73 -6.06 -10.89
C GLN A 70 5.65 -7.55 -11.18
N GLU A 71 5.43 -7.90 -12.44
CA GLU A 71 5.34 -9.28 -12.91
C GLU A 71 6.35 -9.51 -14.04
N ASP A 72 7.22 -10.49 -13.92
CA ASP A 72 8.27 -10.82 -14.90
C ASP A 72 9.08 -9.63 -15.40
N GLY A 73 9.42 -8.71 -14.47
CA GLY A 73 10.21 -7.50 -14.75
C GLY A 73 9.44 -6.39 -15.47
N LYS A 74 8.11 -6.47 -15.50
CA LYS A 74 7.23 -5.46 -16.11
C LYS A 74 6.21 -4.95 -15.11
N ALA A 75 5.87 -3.67 -15.24
CA ALA A 75 4.73 -3.10 -14.55
C ALA A 75 3.43 -3.54 -15.24
N VAL A 76 2.53 -4.14 -14.49
CA VAL A 76 1.22 -4.63 -14.95
C VAL A 76 0.13 -4.02 -14.08
N ASP A 77 -0.97 -3.59 -14.71
CA ASP A 77 -2.11 -3.00 -14.03
C ASP A 77 -3.25 -4.02 -13.90
N ILE A 78 -3.59 -4.35 -12.64
CA ILE A 78 -4.72 -5.21 -12.31
C ILE A 78 -5.88 -4.31 -11.85
N HIS A 79 -6.96 -4.30 -12.61
CA HIS A 79 -8.17 -3.56 -12.27
C HIS A 79 -9.03 -4.38 -11.31
N VAL A 80 -9.41 -3.78 -10.18
CA VAL A 80 -10.32 -4.38 -9.19
C VAL A 80 -11.53 -3.46 -9.07
N LYS A 81 -12.67 -3.91 -9.57
CA LYS A 81 -13.91 -3.14 -9.60
C LYS A 81 -14.64 -3.23 -8.26
N GLU A 82 -15.57 -2.30 -8.04
CA GLU A 82 -16.49 -2.38 -6.91
C GLU A 82 -17.18 -3.75 -6.86
N GLY A 83 -17.16 -4.38 -5.69
CA GLY A 83 -17.67 -5.73 -5.44
C GLY A 83 -16.69 -6.87 -5.76
N GLU A 84 -15.55 -6.60 -6.41
CA GLU A 84 -14.57 -7.63 -6.74
C GLU A 84 -13.57 -7.87 -5.62
N MET A 85 -13.06 -9.10 -5.58
CA MET A 85 -12.00 -9.54 -4.69
C MET A 85 -10.75 -9.91 -5.51
N PHE A 86 -9.58 -9.61 -4.96
CA PHE A 86 -8.30 -9.99 -5.52
C PHE A 86 -7.37 -10.49 -4.41
N LEU A 87 -6.89 -11.72 -4.53
CA LEU A 87 -5.86 -12.27 -3.66
C LEU A 87 -4.51 -12.10 -4.34
N LEU A 88 -3.71 -11.16 -3.82
CA LEU A 88 -2.35 -10.92 -4.28
C LEU A 88 -1.43 -11.98 -3.68
N PRO A 89 -0.63 -12.70 -4.50
CA PRO A 89 0.36 -13.64 -3.99
C PRO A 89 1.46 -12.96 -3.15
N ALA A 90 2.06 -13.74 -2.26
CA ALA A 90 3.25 -13.32 -1.51
C ALA A 90 4.42 -12.95 -2.46
N ASN A 91 5.27 -12.04 -2.02
CA ASN A 91 6.47 -11.61 -2.73
C ASN A 91 6.23 -10.93 -4.11
N VAL A 92 5.04 -10.39 -4.32
CA VAL A 92 4.74 -9.57 -5.50
C VAL A 92 4.78 -8.09 -5.10
N PRO A 93 5.73 -7.29 -5.66
CA PRO A 93 5.73 -5.85 -5.44
C PRO A 93 4.45 -5.25 -6.00
N HIS A 94 3.72 -4.47 -5.19
CA HIS A 94 2.41 -3.95 -5.56
C HIS A 94 2.17 -2.52 -5.10
N GLN A 95 1.37 -1.80 -5.88
CA GLN A 95 1.03 -0.40 -5.68
C GLN A 95 -0.47 -0.22 -5.86
N PRO A 96 -1.27 -0.24 -4.78
CA PRO A 96 -2.70 0.07 -4.87
C PRO A 96 -2.90 1.56 -5.17
N ARG A 97 -3.46 1.88 -6.33
CA ARG A 97 -3.79 3.23 -6.77
C ARG A 97 -5.29 3.44 -6.64
N ARG A 98 -5.67 4.40 -5.81
CA ARG A 98 -7.05 4.67 -5.43
C ARG A 98 -7.45 6.07 -5.86
N GLY A 99 -8.57 6.17 -6.58
CA GLY A 99 -9.22 7.44 -6.92
C GLY A 99 -10.01 8.03 -5.75
N GLU A 100 -10.58 9.20 -5.97
CA GLU A 100 -11.47 9.84 -4.99
C GLU A 100 -12.68 8.96 -4.66
N ASN A 101 -13.13 9.03 -3.42
CA ASN A 101 -14.32 8.32 -2.93
C ASN A 101 -14.27 6.79 -3.04
N THR A 102 -13.10 6.21 -3.23
CA THR A 102 -12.94 4.76 -3.18
C THR A 102 -12.74 4.26 -1.76
N VAL A 103 -13.30 3.10 -1.45
CA VAL A 103 -13.13 2.41 -0.17
C VAL A 103 -12.92 0.93 -0.42
N GLY A 104 -11.88 0.35 0.18
CA GLY A 104 -11.61 -1.08 0.11
C GLY A 104 -11.29 -1.67 1.48
N LEU A 105 -11.59 -2.95 1.62
CA LEU A 105 -11.10 -3.79 2.72
C LEU A 105 -9.82 -4.47 2.26
N VAL A 106 -8.79 -4.39 3.10
CA VAL A 106 -7.52 -5.09 2.89
C VAL A 106 -7.22 -5.95 4.11
N ILE A 107 -6.91 -7.21 3.86
CA ILE A 107 -6.54 -8.17 4.91
C ILE A 107 -5.19 -8.77 4.56
N GLU A 108 -4.25 -8.69 5.49
CA GLU A 108 -2.93 -9.30 5.38
C GLU A 108 -2.49 -9.91 6.71
N CYS A 109 -1.50 -10.81 6.68
CA CYS A 109 -0.92 -11.37 7.90
C CYS A 109 0.03 -10.37 8.56
N LYS A 110 0.07 -10.35 9.89
CA LYS A 110 1.13 -9.69 10.65
C LYS A 110 2.45 -10.44 10.44
N ARG A 111 3.53 -9.71 10.23
CA ARG A 111 4.85 -10.24 9.85
C ARG A 111 5.93 -10.00 10.90
N ALA A 112 5.82 -8.92 11.70
CA ALA A 112 6.84 -8.52 12.65
C ALA A 112 7.28 -9.65 13.62
N ASP A 113 6.31 -10.40 14.16
CA ASP A 113 6.57 -11.49 15.12
C ASP A 113 6.96 -12.81 14.44
N ARG A 114 7.10 -12.83 13.10
CA ARG A 114 7.38 -14.03 12.29
C ARG A 114 8.73 -13.97 11.59
N ASN A 115 9.58 -13.00 11.94
CA ASN A 115 10.86 -12.72 11.27
C ASN A 115 10.72 -12.48 9.76
N MET A 116 9.57 -12.02 9.31
CA MET A 116 9.31 -11.66 7.91
C MET A 116 9.63 -10.21 7.69
N ILE A 117 10.08 -9.89 6.46
CA ILE A 117 10.59 -8.58 6.10
C ILE A 117 9.69 -7.93 5.06
N ASP A 118 9.29 -6.70 5.31
CA ASP A 118 8.62 -5.86 4.34
C ASP A 118 9.63 -5.10 3.48
N GLY A 119 9.21 -4.70 2.29
CA GLY A 119 9.99 -3.87 1.39
C GLY A 119 9.18 -2.71 0.85
N LEU A 120 9.89 -1.63 0.53
CA LEU A 120 9.37 -0.54 -0.30
C LEU A 120 10.31 -0.39 -1.49
N GLN A 121 9.76 -0.43 -2.69
CA GLN A 121 10.51 -0.35 -3.94
C GLN A 121 9.98 0.79 -4.80
N TRP A 122 10.89 1.49 -5.48
CA TRP A 122 10.54 2.49 -6.49
C TRP A 122 11.15 2.10 -7.82
N TYR A 123 10.36 2.19 -8.86
CA TYR A 123 10.75 1.86 -10.21
C TYR A 123 10.72 3.10 -11.12
N CYS A 124 11.63 3.14 -12.07
CA CYS A 124 11.68 4.22 -13.05
C CYS A 124 10.39 4.27 -13.88
N GLU A 125 9.73 5.42 -13.89
CA GLU A 125 8.49 5.63 -14.62
C GLU A 125 8.65 5.53 -16.16
N LYS A 126 9.90 5.55 -16.69
CA LYS A 126 10.19 5.44 -18.13
C LYS A 126 10.64 4.06 -18.57
N CYS A 127 11.46 3.37 -17.80
CA CYS A 127 12.08 2.12 -18.23
C CYS A 127 11.91 0.97 -17.25
N ASN A 128 11.15 1.17 -16.18
CA ASN A 128 10.86 0.18 -15.13
C ASN A 128 12.09 -0.38 -14.40
N THR A 129 13.27 0.25 -14.51
CA THR A 129 14.44 -0.11 -13.70
C THR A 129 14.17 0.19 -12.23
N LEU A 130 14.52 -0.73 -11.33
CA LEU A 130 14.47 -0.48 -9.89
C LEU A 130 15.40 0.70 -9.54
N LEU A 131 14.84 1.74 -8.94
CA LEU A 131 15.57 2.93 -8.52
C LEU A 131 16.15 2.75 -7.11
N HIS A 132 15.33 2.29 -6.18
CA HIS A 132 15.70 2.14 -4.78
C HIS A 132 14.82 1.11 -4.08
N GLU A 133 15.36 0.46 -3.05
CA GLU A 133 14.64 -0.48 -2.21
C GLU A 133 15.01 -0.29 -0.74
N TYR A 134 14.00 -0.33 0.13
CA TYR A 134 14.16 -0.53 1.57
C TYR A 134 13.66 -1.92 1.97
N ARG A 135 14.36 -2.54 2.93
CA ARG A 135 13.93 -3.77 3.61
C ARG A 135 13.90 -3.53 5.10
N PHE A 136 12.80 -3.85 5.78
CA PHE A 136 12.62 -3.56 7.20
C PHE A 136 11.53 -4.43 7.82
N VAL A 137 11.56 -4.55 9.15
CA VAL A 137 10.45 -5.15 9.91
C VAL A 137 9.33 -4.13 10.04
N LEU A 138 8.13 -4.47 9.57
CA LEU A 138 6.96 -3.61 9.65
C LEU A 138 6.23 -3.86 10.98
N ASN A 139 6.29 -2.88 11.88
CA ASN A 139 5.59 -2.93 13.16
C ASN A 139 4.24 -2.19 13.11
N ASN A 140 4.18 -1.09 12.39
CA ASN A 140 2.97 -0.28 12.27
C ASN A 140 2.79 0.23 10.84
N ILE A 141 1.78 -0.30 10.16
CA ILE A 141 1.45 0.02 8.76
C ILE A 141 1.06 1.51 8.55
N GLU A 142 0.60 2.20 9.59
CA GLU A 142 0.18 3.59 9.51
C GLU A 142 1.36 4.57 9.59
N THR A 143 2.50 4.16 10.18
CA THR A 143 3.60 5.08 10.51
C THR A 143 4.95 4.71 9.89
N ASP A 144 5.26 3.42 9.71
CA ASP A 144 6.61 2.97 9.41
C ASP A 144 7.08 3.27 7.98
N PHE A 145 6.16 3.55 7.07
CA PHE A 145 6.51 3.93 5.70
C PHE A 145 7.00 5.38 5.57
N LEU A 146 6.47 6.27 6.40
CA LEU A 146 6.70 7.71 6.26
C LEU A 146 8.18 8.14 6.33
N PRO A 147 9.02 7.62 7.25
CA PRO A 147 10.46 7.95 7.26
C PRO A 147 11.16 7.56 5.95
N ARG A 148 10.79 6.42 5.35
CA ARG A 148 11.39 5.91 4.11
C ARG A 148 10.96 6.72 2.89
N PHE A 149 9.72 7.20 2.88
CA PHE A 149 9.26 8.14 1.85
C PHE A 149 10.06 9.45 1.88
N ARG A 150 10.23 10.03 3.07
CA ARG A 150 11.01 11.25 3.25
C ARG A 150 12.46 11.08 2.81
N GLU A 151 13.09 9.98 3.18
CA GLU A 151 14.46 9.69 2.78
C GLU A 151 14.57 9.50 1.25
N PHE A 152 13.69 8.72 0.64
CA PHE A 152 13.69 8.51 -0.81
C PHE A 152 13.48 9.81 -1.58
N TYR A 153 12.43 10.55 -1.26
CA TYR A 153 12.09 11.78 -1.98
C TYR A 153 13.09 12.92 -1.71
N GLY A 154 13.68 12.98 -0.53
CA GLY A 154 14.73 13.93 -0.17
C GLY A 154 16.08 13.65 -0.81
N ASN A 155 16.30 12.47 -1.39
CA ASN A 155 17.58 12.10 -1.98
C ASN A 155 17.50 12.00 -3.52
N PRO A 156 18.09 12.99 -4.26
CA PRO A 156 18.07 12.98 -5.74
C PRO A 156 18.73 11.71 -6.34
N SER A 157 19.76 11.13 -5.70
CA SER A 157 20.43 9.95 -6.23
C SER A 157 19.55 8.71 -6.20
N TYR A 158 18.65 8.58 -5.22
CA TYR A 158 17.69 7.47 -5.13
C TYR A 158 16.60 7.57 -6.20
N ARG A 159 16.31 8.79 -6.66
CA ARG A 159 15.29 9.08 -7.68
C ARG A 159 15.82 9.09 -9.11
N THR A 160 17.14 9.04 -9.29
CA THR A 160 17.77 9.11 -10.61
C THR A 160 17.99 7.70 -11.16
N CYS A 161 17.39 7.41 -12.32
CA CYS A 161 17.55 6.11 -12.99
C CYS A 161 18.95 5.97 -13.58
N THR A 162 19.66 4.94 -13.17
CA THR A 162 21.01 4.63 -13.67
C THR A 162 21.02 4.12 -15.12
N THR A 163 19.86 3.62 -15.60
CA THR A 163 19.73 3.05 -16.95
C THR A 163 19.37 4.10 -17.99
N CYS A 164 18.39 4.98 -17.72
CA CYS A 164 17.91 5.95 -18.73
C CYS A 164 18.08 7.42 -18.35
N GLY A 165 18.67 7.72 -17.19
CA GLY A 165 18.89 9.08 -16.71
C GLY A 165 17.62 9.83 -16.25
N HIS A 166 16.43 9.21 -16.32
CA HIS A 166 15.20 9.84 -15.84
C HIS A 166 15.27 10.07 -14.32
N VAL A 167 14.86 11.24 -13.89
CA VAL A 167 14.73 11.58 -12.46
C VAL A 167 13.26 11.59 -12.09
N MET A 168 12.86 10.72 -11.18
CA MET A 168 11.50 10.72 -10.64
C MET A 168 11.25 12.03 -9.87
N GLU A 169 10.13 12.68 -10.13
CA GLU A 169 9.75 13.89 -9.43
C GLU A 169 9.51 13.65 -7.95
N THR A 170 9.85 14.65 -7.13
CA THR A 170 9.56 14.63 -5.70
C THR A 170 8.06 14.65 -5.44
N ASP A 171 7.65 14.07 -4.34
CA ASP A 171 6.31 14.26 -3.80
C ASP A 171 6.36 15.31 -2.68
N PRO A 172 5.71 16.48 -2.86
CA PRO A 172 5.79 17.57 -1.89
C PRO A 172 5.21 17.23 -0.52
N ARG A 173 4.45 16.13 -0.41
CA ARG A 173 3.93 15.65 0.88
C ARG A 173 5.02 15.05 1.77
N PHE A 174 6.17 14.69 1.20
CA PHE A 174 7.25 13.97 1.90
C PHE A 174 8.59 14.71 1.93
N VAL A 175 8.67 15.91 1.37
CA VAL A 175 9.89 16.77 1.34
C VAL A 175 9.66 18.08 2.07
#